data_117b3243a1c8124db9b47efd3df634ba
#
_entry.id   117b3243a1c8124db9b47efd3df634ba
#
_cell.length_a   1.000
_cell.length_b   1.000
_cell.length_c   1.000
_cell.angle_alpha   90.00
_cell.angle_beta   90.00
_cell.angle_gamma   90.00
#
_symmetry.space_group_name_H-M   'P 1'
#
loop_
_entity.id
_entity.type
_entity.pdbx_description
1 polymer ?
#
loop_
_entity_poly.entity_id
_entity_poly.type
_entity_poly.pdbx_seq_one_letter_code
_entity_poly.pdbx_strand_id
1 'polypeptide(L)'
;MDLFETAISQGIAPAIVVAIYLIVIKIIDTKKEKNVIKITNELLEAISKISNFLDNVINNIIDKDKDKCKNAIKDSFESARMHITEYIVNVIAKNNINDNKDNIVDNIKTIINAEFYNTYNTLSMYTINGINVATILKEQWKNDLIDNTIKLVYNSKLDKETKIFSYVSKLSISFENYIIYINNKVFK
;
A
#
# COMPACT_ATOMS: atom_id res chain seq x y z
N MET A 1 -18.34 -32.15 13.51
CA MET A 1 -17.63 -30.88 13.33
C MET A 1 -17.36 -30.32 14.71
N ASP A 2 -16.12 -30.22 15.13
CA ASP A 2 -15.77 -29.85 16.50
C ASP A 2 -16.07 -28.34 16.69
N LEU A 3 -16.59 -27.98 17.87
CA LEU A 3 -16.89 -26.57 18.24
C LEU A 3 -15.69 -25.63 17.99
N PHE A 4 -14.49 -26.19 18.13
CA PHE A 4 -13.23 -25.47 17.89
C PHE A 4 -12.98 -25.19 16.41
N GLU A 5 -13.23 -26.17 15.51
CA GLU A 5 -13.11 -25.97 14.07
C GLU A 5 -14.12 -24.95 13.54
N THR A 6 -15.36 -24.98 14.08
CA THR A 6 -16.38 -23.99 13.72
C THR A 6 -15.98 -22.57 14.16
N ALA A 7 -15.38 -22.43 15.35
CA ALA A 7 -14.94 -21.14 15.86
C ALA A 7 -13.74 -20.57 15.07
N ILE A 8 -12.81 -21.41 14.62
CA ILE A 8 -11.68 -20.99 13.77
C ILE A 8 -12.20 -20.45 12.43
N SER A 9 -13.23 -21.06 11.83
CA SER A 9 -13.81 -20.59 10.57
C SER A 9 -14.51 -19.23 10.67
N GLN A 10 -14.90 -18.80 11.88
CA GLN A 10 -15.53 -17.50 12.16
C GLN A 10 -14.53 -16.40 12.57
N GLY A 11 -13.25 -16.74 12.65
CA GLY A 11 -12.18 -15.82 13.00
C GLY A 11 -11.49 -16.13 14.32
N ILE A 12 -10.35 -15.48 14.55
CA ILE A 12 -9.45 -15.75 15.69
C ILE A 12 -10.13 -15.45 17.05
N ALA A 13 -10.91 -14.37 17.14
CA ALA A 13 -11.56 -13.98 18.40
C ALA A 13 -12.57 -15.00 18.93
N PRO A 14 -13.50 -15.56 18.13
CA PRO A 14 -14.36 -16.66 18.54
C PRO A 14 -13.61 -17.93 18.94
N ALA A 15 -12.52 -18.26 18.24
CA ALA A 15 -11.69 -19.42 18.56
C ALA A 15 -11.03 -19.30 19.96
N ILE A 16 -10.61 -18.10 20.34
CA ILE A 16 -10.06 -17.83 21.68
C ILE A 16 -11.12 -18.03 22.76
N VAL A 17 -12.32 -17.50 22.56
CA VAL A 17 -13.42 -17.61 23.51
C VAL A 17 -13.79 -19.09 23.73
N VAL A 18 -13.88 -19.88 22.66
CA VAL A 18 -14.15 -21.32 22.73
C VAL A 18 -13.01 -22.07 23.42
N ALA A 19 -11.76 -21.75 23.13
CA ALA A 19 -10.61 -22.36 23.80
C ALA A 19 -10.63 -22.09 25.31
N ILE A 20 -10.89 -20.86 25.74
CA ILE A 20 -11.03 -20.48 27.16
C ILE A 20 -12.20 -21.25 27.81
N TYR A 21 -13.35 -21.32 27.13
CA TYR A 21 -14.53 -22.03 27.60
C TYR A 21 -14.28 -23.55 27.83
N LEU A 22 -13.62 -24.21 26.85
CA LEU A 22 -13.25 -25.62 26.96
C LEU A 22 -12.27 -25.89 28.10
N ILE A 23 -11.33 -24.97 28.34
CA ILE A 23 -10.39 -25.05 29.46
C ILE A 23 -11.11 -24.91 30.79
N VAL A 24 -12.05 -23.96 30.91
CA VAL A 24 -12.85 -23.73 32.11
C VAL A 24 -13.73 -24.95 32.41
N ILE A 25 -14.39 -25.55 31.41
CA ILE A 25 -15.18 -26.77 31.58
C ILE A 25 -14.30 -27.90 32.11
N LYS A 26 -13.11 -28.11 31.54
CA LYS A 26 -12.18 -29.15 31.95
C LYS A 26 -11.73 -29.00 33.41
N ILE A 27 -11.63 -27.77 33.90
CA ILE A 27 -11.31 -27.44 35.30
C ILE A 27 -12.48 -27.79 36.21
N ILE A 28 -13.73 -27.50 35.81
CA ILE A 28 -14.95 -27.78 36.58
C ILE A 28 -15.15 -29.27 36.72
N ASP A 29 -14.85 -30.08 35.71
CA ASP A 29 -15.02 -31.56 35.74
C ASP A 29 -13.95 -32.26 36.58
N THR A 30 -12.81 -31.64 36.87
CA THR A 30 -11.71 -32.20 37.64
C THR A 30 -11.75 -31.87 39.14
N LYS A 31 -12.93 -31.72 39.77
CA LYS A 31 -13.10 -31.41 41.18
C LYS A 31 -12.34 -32.36 42.11
N LYS A 32 -11.12 -32.00 42.51
CA LYS A 32 -10.46 -32.38 43.77
C LYS A 32 -9.60 -31.24 44.27
N GLU A 33 -9.91 -30.74 45.45
CA GLU A 33 -9.36 -29.51 46.08
C GLU A 33 -7.82 -29.40 46.16
N LYS A 34 -7.06 -30.48 46.10
CA LYS A 34 -5.59 -30.47 46.19
C LYS A 34 -4.85 -30.07 44.88
N ASN A 35 -5.55 -29.99 43.74
CA ASN A 35 -4.93 -29.70 42.45
C ASN A 35 -5.28 -28.33 41.90
N VAL A 36 -6.11 -27.51 42.56
CA VAL A 36 -6.61 -26.25 42.03
C VAL A 36 -5.46 -25.27 41.73
N ILE A 37 -4.49 -25.12 42.60
CA ILE A 37 -3.35 -24.23 42.42
C ILE A 37 -2.49 -24.67 41.21
N LYS A 38 -2.23 -25.97 41.07
CA LYS A 38 -1.46 -26.51 39.95
C LYS A 38 -2.18 -26.31 38.62
N ILE A 39 -3.48 -26.61 38.59
CA ILE A 39 -4.33 -26.43 37.41
C ILE A 39 -4.43 -24.96 37.04
N THR A 40 -4.53 -24.04 38.02
CA THR A 40 -4.56 -22.60 37.77
C THR A 40 -3.25 -22.10 37.15
N ASN A 41 -2.11 -22.58 37.63
CA ASN A 41 -0.81 -22.21 37.07
C ASN A 41 -0.61 -22.75 35.64
N GLU A 42 -0.99 -24.01 35.39
CA GLU A 42 -0.98 -24.63 34.06
C GLU A 42 -1.89 -23.84 33.07
N LEU A 43 -3.04 -23.39 33.57
CA LEU A 43 -3.97 -22.55 32.80
C LEU A 43 -3.36 -21.20 32.45
N LEU A 44 -2.76 -20.50 33.42
CA LEU A 44 -2.10 -19.21 33.21
C LEU A 44 -0.96 -19.36 32.21
N GLU A 45 -0.18 -20.43 32.29
CA GLU A 45 0.90 -20.72 31.35
C GLU A 45 0.34 -20.99 29.92
N ALA A 46 -0.76 -21.76 29.82
CA ALA A 46 -1.40 -22.02 28.54
C ALA A 46 -1.99 -20.73 27.92
N ILE A 47 -2.64 -19.89 28.73
CA ILE A 47 -3.15 -18.59 28.28
C ILE A 47 -2.00 -17.69 27.80
N SER A 48 -0.89 -17.63 28.53
CA SER A 48 0.31 -16.86 28.14
C SER A 48 0.89 -17.37 26.82
N LYS A 49 1.00 -18.69 26.63
CA LYS A 49 1.47 -19.27 25.35
C LYS A 49 0.55 -18.96 24.19
N ILE A 50 -0.76 -19.03 24.39
CA ILE A 50 -1.76 -18.67 23.37
C ILE A 50 -1.67 -17.19 23.04
N SER A 51 -1.55 -16.31 24.03
CA SER A 51 -1.40 -14.87 23.81
C SER A 51 -0.14 -14.57 23.00
N ASN A 52 1.01 -15.12 23.39
CA ASN A 52 2.27 -14.94 22.65
C ASN A 52 2.21 -15.48 21.22
N PHE A 53 1.53 -16.62 21.02
CA PHE A 53 1.34 -17.15 19.67
C PHE A 53 0.47 -16.22 18.81
N LEU A 54 -0.62 -15.69 19.38
CA LEU A 54 -1.51 -14.76 18.68
C LEU A 54 -0.80 -13.47 18.34
N ASP A 55 -0.03 -12.90 19.28
CA ASP A 55 0.76 -11.69 19.02
C ASP A 55 1.75 -11.91 17.88
N ASN A 56 2.41 -13.05 17.85
CA ASN A 56 3.32 -13.40 16.74
C ASN A 56 2.58 -13.58 15.42
N VAL A 57 1.42 -14.21 15.39
CA VAL A 57 0.61 -14.39 14.17
C VAL A 57 0.10 -13.04 13.66
N ILE A 58 -0.45 -12.21 14.56
CA ILE A 58 -0.95 -10.88 14.22
C ILE A 58 0.17 -10.00 13.66
N ASN A 59 1.32 -9.96 14.33
CA ASN A 59 2.46 -9.18 13.88
C ASN A 59 2.97 -9.64 12.51
N ASN A 60 3.05 -10.96 12.28
CA ASN A 60 3.44 -11.50 10.98
C ASN A 60 2.46 -11.16 9.85
N ILE A 61 1.15 -11.14 10.14
CA ILE A 61 0.13 -10.73 9.15
C ILE A 61 0.27 -9.24 8.85
N ILE A 62 0.37 -8.40 9.88
CA ILE A 62 0.53 -6.95 9.74
C ILE A 62 1.78 -6.61 8.93
N ASP A 63 2.91 -7.26 9.22
CA ASP A 63 4.16 -7.01 8.51
C ASP A 63 4.09 -7.42 7.04
N LYS A 64 3.46 -8.57 6.73
CA LYS A 64 3.21 -8.99 5.34
C LYS A 64 2.34 -8.00 4.57
N ASP A 65 1.31 -7.47 5.20
CA ASP A 65 0.42 -6.49 4.54
C ASP A 65 1.10 -5.14 4.38
N LYS A 66 1.95 -4.73 5.31
CA LYS A 66 2.81 -3.54 5.15
C LYS A 66 3.78 -3.70 3.98
N ASP A 67 4.42 -4.86 3.83
CA ASP A 67 5.36 -5.11 2.74
C ASP A 67 4.66 -5.17 1.38
N LYS A 68 3.49 -5.80 1.29
CA LYS A 68 2.66 -5.76 0.08
C LYS A 68 2.27 -4.34 -0.29
N CYS A 69 1.87 -3.54 0.70
CA CYS A 69 1.51 -2.14 0.48
C CYS A 69 2.70 -1.31 0.00
N LYS A 70 3.90 -1.47 0.61
CA LYS A 70 5.13 -0.78 0.15
C LYS A 70 5.46 -1.12 -1.30
N ASN A 71 5.37 -2.40 -1.65
CA ASN A 71 5.61 -2.84 -3.03
C ASN A 71 4.56 -2.26 -3.98
N ALA A 72 3.28 -2.27 -3.62
CA ALA A 72 2.22 -1.69 -4.43
C ALA A 72 2.40 -0.17 -4.65
N ILE A 73 2.84 0.57 -3.61
CA ILE A 73 3.20 1.99 -3.76
C ILE A 73 4.33 2.14 -4.78
N LYS A 74 5.42 1.41 -4.62
CA LYS A 74 6.56 1.48 -5.54
C LYS A 74 6.16 1.11 -6.96
N ASP A 75 5.55 -0.05 -7.15
CA ASP A 75 5.23 -0.62 -8.46
C ASP A 75 4.22 0.25 -9.22
N SER A 76 3.22 0.82 -8.54
CA SER A 76 2.24 1.70 -9.17
C SER A 76 2.87 3.00 -9.70
N PHE A 77 3.77 3.62 -8.93
CA PHE A 77 4.48 4.82 -9.38
C PHE A 77 5.54 4.51 -10.44
N GLU A 78 6.22 3.36 -10.38
CA GLU A 78 7.16 2.94 -11.43
C GLU A 78 6.43 2.66 -12.75
N SER A 79 5.29 1.99 -12.72
CA SER A 79 4.45 1.78 -13.89
C SER A 79 3.98 3.10 -14.50
N ALA A 80 3.44 4.01 -13.69
CA ALA A 80 3.02 5.33 -14.12
C ALA A 80 4.19 6.12 -14.74
N ARG A 81 5.38 6.09 -14.11
CA ARG A 81 6.59 6.73 -14.63
C ARG A 81 6.96 6.19 -16.00
N MET A 82 6.94 4.87 -16.20
CA MET A 82 7.28 4.24 -17.49
C MET A 82 6.32 4.69 -18.60
N HIS A 83 5.02 4.57 -18.38
CA HIS A 83 4.02 4.93 -19.40
C HIS A 83 4.06 6.42 -19.76
N ILE A 84 4.15 7.29 -18.76
CA ILE A 84 4.24 8.73 -18.99
C ILE A 84 5.55 9.08 -19.72
N THR A 85 6.68 8.47 -19.31
CA THR A 85 7.99 8.69 -19.96
C THR A 85 7.94 8.28 -21.42
N GLU A 86 7.46 7.07 -21.71
CA GLU A 86 7.38 6.56 -23.08
C GLU A 86 6.57 7.50 -23.98
N TYR A 87 5.41 7.93 -23.51
CA TYR A 87 4.56 8.85 -24.27
C TYR A 87 5.27 10.20 -24.53
N ILE A 88 5.84 10.83 -23.49
CA ILE A 88 6.45 12.15 -23.60
C ILE A 88 7.73 12.13 -24.45
N VAL A 89 8.55 11.09 -24.30
CA VAL A 89 9.75 10.90 -25.16
C VAL A 89 9.33 10.80 -26.62
N ASN A 90 8.28 10.04 -26.94
CA ASN A 90 7.76 9.93 -28.29
C ASN A 90 7.23 11.27 -28.82
N VAL A 91 6.56 12.06 -27.97
CA VAL A 91 6.12 13.43 -28.33
C VAL A 91 7.30 14.34 -28.63
N ILE A 92 8.33 14.38 -27.78
CA ILE A 92 9.52 15.23 -27.99
C ILE A 92 10.31 14.79 -29.23
N ALA A 93 10.36 13.48 -29.52
CA ALA A 93 11.07 12.95 -30.68
C ALA A 93 10.44 13.35 -32.02
N LYS A 94 9.12 13.58 -32.08
CA LYS A 94 8.41 14.02 -33.28
C LYS A 94 8.81 15.43 -33.69
N ASN A 95 8.94 15.68 -35.01
CA ASN A 95 9.41 16.97 -35.53
C ASN A 95 8.34 18.09 -35.57
N ASN A 96 7.04 17.71 -35.49
CA ASN A 96 5.91 18.63 -35.72
C ASN A 96 5.10 18.87 -34.43
N ILE A 97 5.77 19.17 -33.31
CA ILE A 97 5.12 19.39 -32.00
C ILE A 97 4.18 20.62 -32.06
N ASN A 98 4.51 21.64 -32.89
CA ASN A 98 3.74 22.89 -32.94
C ASN A 98 2.47 22.79 -33.80
N ASP A 99 2.43 21.90 -34.79
CA ASP A 99 1.32 21.80 -35.73
C ASP A 99 0.03 21.23 -35.10
N ASN A 100 0.13 20.61 -33.90
CA ASN A 100 -0.97 19.96 -33.21
C ASN A 100 -0.94 20.22 -31.69
N LYS A 101 -0.60 21.45 -31.31
CA LYS A 101 -0.33 21.81 -29.91
C LYS A 101 -1.47 21.46 -28.96
N ASP A 102 -2.69 21.82 -29.28
CA ASP A 102 -3.83 21.62 -28.38
C ASP A 102 -4.12 20.12 -28.17
N ASN A 103 -4.04 19.32 -29.22
CA ASN A 103 -4.21 17.88 -29.15
C ASN A 103 -3.08 17.22 -28.32
N ILE A 104 -1.83 17.67 -28.48
CA ILE A 104 -0.70 17.16 -27.67
C ILE A 104 -0.88 17.52 -26.20
N VAL A 105 -1.29 18.74 -25.89
CA VAL A 105 -1.56 19.17 -24.50
C VAL A 105 -2.68 18.36 -23.87
N ASP A 106 -3.76 18.12 -24.60
CA ASP A 106 -4.87 17.32 -24.07
C ASP A 106 -4.49 15.84 -23.89
N ASN A 107 -3.69 15.29 -24.77
CA ASN A 107 -3.16 13.94 -24.62
C ASN A 107 -2.19 13.82 -23.42
N ILE A 108 -1.33 14.83 -23.18
CA ILE A 108 -0.47 14.88 -21.99
C ILE A 108 -1.32 14.87 -20.72
N LYS A 109 -2.35 15.69 -20.65
CA LYS A 109 -3.28 15.72 -19.52
C LYS A 109 -3.98 14.38 -19.34
N THR A 110 -4.46 13.79 -20.44
CA THR A 110 -5.17 12.52 -20.43
C THR A 110 -4.31 11.38 -19.87
N ILE A 111 -3.07 11.23 -20.35
CA ILE A 111 -2.21 10.14 -19.87
C ILE A 111 -1.81 10.33 -18.41
N ILE A 112 -1.45 11.55 -18.00
CA ILE A 112 -1.08 11.82 -16.61
C ILE A 112 -2.28 11.59 -15.68
N ASN A 113 -3.48 12.04 -16.06
CA ASN A 113 -4.70 11.80 -15.28
C ASN A 113 -5.01 10.30 -15.18
N ALA A 114 -4.89 9.55 -16.28
CA ALA A 114 -5.13 8.10 -16.28
C ALA A 114 -4.16 7.35 -15.36
N GLU A 115 -2.87 7.68 -15.40
CA GLU A 115 -1.87 7.03 -14.55
C GLU A 115 -2.04 7.37 -13.06
N PHE A 116 -2.39 8.62 -12.74
CA PHE A 116 -2.73 8.98 -11.35
C PHE A 116 -4.01 8.29 -10.88
N TYR A 117 -5.00 8.12 -11.75
CA TYR A 117 -6.22 7.37 -11.42
C TYR A 117 -5.92 5.87 -11.20
N ASN A 118 -5.10 5.25 -12.04
CA ASN A 118 -4.65 3.87 -11.88
C ASN A 118 -3.89 3.68 -10.57
N THR A 119 -2.98 4.60 -10.25
CA THR A 119 -2.25 4.62 -8.98
C THR A 119 -3.22 4.75 -7.79
N TYR A 120 -4.20 5.67 -7.86
CA TYR A 120 -5.23 5.82 -6.83
C TYR A 120 -6.00 4.52 -6.62
N ASN A 121 -6.48 3.88 -7.69
CA ASN A 121 -7.23 2.63 -7.61
C ASN A 121 -6.40 1.51 -6.97
N THR A 122 -5.14 1.37 -7.37
CA THR A 122 -4.24 0.38 -6.78
C THR A 122 -4.04 0.63 -5.28
N LEU A 123 -3.78 1.87 -4.89
CA LEU A 123 -3.52 2.24 -3.49
C LEU A 123 -4.79 2.23 -2.63
N SER A 124 -5.97 2.39 -3.23
CA SER A 124 -7.25 2.32 -2.50
C SER A 124 -7.56 0.95 -1.91
N MET A 125 -6.90 -0.09 -2.41
CA MET A 125 -7.03 -1.46 -1.90
C MET A 125 -6.32 -1.66 -0.55
N TYR A 126 -5.49 -0.69 -0.12
CA TYR A 126 -4.68 -0.81 1.09
C TYR A 126 -5.13 0.16 2.17
N THR A 127 -5.35 -0.40 3.36
CA THR A 127 -5.59 0.38 4.58
C THR A 127 -4.59 -0.06 5.63
N ILE A 128 -3.71 0.86 6.03
CA ILE A 128 -2.65 0.61 7.02
C ILE A 128 -2.85 1.58 8.19
N ASN A 129 -2.85 1.07 9.40
CA ASN A 129 -3.08 1.86 10.62
C ASN A 129 -4.39 2.70 10.56
N GLY A 130 -5.43 2.17 9.91
CA GLY A 130 -6.71 2.87 9.72
C GLY A 130 -6.70 3.95 8.63
N ILE A 131 -5.60 4.15 7.92
CA ILE A 131 -5.47 5.13 6.84
C ILE A 131 -5.59 4.42 5.50
N ASN A 132 -6.58 4.79 4.67
CA ASN A 132 -6.61 4.37 3.28
C ASN A 132 -5.49 5.09 2.52
N VAL A 133 -4.58 4.31 1.93
CA VAL A 133 -3.33 4.83 1.34
C VAL A 133 -3.59 5.78 0.17
N ALA A 134 -4.64 5.54 -0.61
CA ALA A 134 -5.01 6.42 -1.73
C ALA A 134 -5.35 7.85 -1.29
N THR A 135 -5.86 8.05 -0.06
CA THR A 135 -6.21 9.39 0.45
C THR A 135 -5.00 10.30 0.68
N ILE A 136 -3.79 9.73 0.64
CA ILE A 136 -2.54 10.49 0.81
C ILE A 136 -2.07 11.10 -0.52
N LEU A 137 -2.57 10.59 -1.67
CA LEU A 137 -2.27 11.16 -2.97
C LEU A 137 -2.80 12.59 -3.05
N LYS A 138 -1.91 13.51 -3.43
CA LYS A 138 -2.26 14.93 -3.58
C LYS A 138 -2.60 15.25 -5.03
N GLU A 139 -3.75 15.84 -5.25
CA GLU A 139 -4.13 16.33 -6.58
C GLU A 139 -3.13 17.36 -7.13
N GLN A 140 -2.51 18.14 -6.24
CA GLN A 140 -1.47 19.09 -6.59
C GLN A 140 -0.30 18.42 -7.34
N TRP A 141 0.13 17.22 -6.95
CA TRP A 141 1.21 16.50 -7.63
C TRP A 141 0.92 16.23 -9.11
N LYS A 142 -0.33 15.84 -9.39
CA LYS A 142 -0.80 15.62 -10.75
C LYS A 142 -0.79 16.91 -11.57
N ASN A 143 -1.33 17.98 -10.99
CA ASN A 143 -1.41 19.28 -11.66
C ASN A 143 0.00 19.85 -11.93
N ASP A 144 0.90 19.80 -10.93
CA ASP A 144 2.29 20.22 -11.09
C ASP A 144 3.02 19.42 -12.16
N LEU A 145 2.76 18.11 -12.23
CA LEU A 145 3.35 17.26 -13.26
C LEU A 145 2.87 17.63 -14.66
N ILE A 146 1.58 17.86 -14.85
CA ILE A 146 1.00 18.31 -16.12
C ILE A 146 1.64 19.61 -16.56
N ASP A 147 1.67 20.63 -15.70
CA ASP A 147 2.19 21.95 -16.01
C ASP A 147 3.68 21.92 -16.34
N ASN A 148 4.47 21.18 -15.54
CA ASN A 148 5.90 21.07 -15.77
C ASN A 148 6.21 20.30 -17.06
N THR A 149 5.43 19.28 -17.39
CA THR A 149 5.56 18.51 -18.62
C THR A 149 5.29 19.39 -19.84
N ILE A 150 4.17 20.13 -19.85
CA ILE A 150 3.81 21.03 -20.95
C ILE A 150 4.89 22.10 -21.14
N LYS A 151 5.32 22.76 -20.04
CA LYS A 151 6.38 23.77 -20.08
C LYS A 151 7.67 23.23 -20.69
N LEU A 152 8.04 22.00 -20.37
CA LEU A 152 9.28 21.39 -20.87
C LEU A 152 9.17 21.00 -22.34
N VAL A 153 8.07 20.35 -22.75
CA VAL A 153 7.83 19.94 -24.14
C VAL A 153 7.92 21.13 -25.09
N TYR A 154 7.34 22.26 -24.70
CA TYR A 154 7.32 23.49 -25.52
C TYR A 154 8.45 24.48 -25.24
N ASN A 155 9.46 24.10 -24.45
CA ASN A 155 10.61 24.97 -24.22
C ASN A 155 11.49 25.07 -25.49
N SER A 156 11.41 26.20 -26.21
CA SER A 156 12.18 26.43 -27.44
C SER A 156 13.68 26.61 -27.23
N LYS A 157 14.12 26.84 -25.97
CA LYS A 157 15.54 27.07 -25.63
C LYS A 157 16.34 25.77 -25.48
N LEU A 158 15.69 24.63 -25.43
CA LEU A 158 16.32 23.34 -25.24
C LEU A 158 16.21 22.49 -26.51
N ASP A 159 17.32 21.82 -26.87
CA ASP A 159 17.30 20.76 -27.86
C ASP A 159 16.54 19.51 -27.39
N LYS A 160 16.28 18.57 -28.29
CA LYS A 160 15.48 17.38 -28.01
C LYS A 160 16.11 16.47 -26.95
N GLU A 161 17.41 16.22 -27.04
CA GLU A 161 18.14 15.33 -26.15
C GLU A 161 18.14 15.90 -24.73
N THR A 162 18.43 17.18 -24.58
CA THR A 162 18.37 17.89 -23.29
C THR A 162 16.97 17.89 -22.71
N LYS A 163 15.92 18.04 -23.54
CA LYS A 163 14.52 17.93 -23.08
C LYS A 163 14.23 16.54 -22.54
N ILE A 164 14.57 15.48 -23.27
CA ILE A 164 14.33 14.09 -22.88
C ILE A 164 15.05 13.79 -21.56
N PHE A 165 16.35 14.09 -21.50
CA PHE A 165 17.15 13.86 -20.29
C PHE A 165 16.60 14.60 -19.07
N SER A 166 16.30 15.89 -19.23
CA SER A 166 15.74 16.72 -18.17
C SER A 166 14.38 16.22 -17.72
N TYR A 167 13.55 15.73 -18.66
CA TYR A 167 12.23 15.19 -18.33
C TYR A 167 12.33 13.91 -17.49
N VAL A 168 13.08 12.93 -17.99
CA VAL A 168 13.24 11.64 -17.33
C VAL A 168 13.81 11.81 -15.91
N SER A 169 14.82 12.65 -15.75
CA SER A 169 15.44 12.93 -14.45
C SER A 169 14.44 13.58 -13.47
N LYS A 170 13.75 14.63 -13.90
CA LYS A 170 12.77 15.34 -13.05
C LYS A 170 11.58 14.46 -12.67
N LEU A 171 11.07 13.66 -13.60
CA LEU A 171 9.97 12.75 -13.34
C LEU A 171 10.36 11.69 -12.31
N SER A 172 11.57 11.11 -12.46
CA SER A 172 12.08 10.12 -11.50
C SER A 172 12.20 10.71 -10.10
N ILE A 173 12.80 11.89 -9.96
CA ILE A 173 12.91 12.58 -8.66
C ILE A 173 11.53 12.89 -8.06
N SER A 174 10.59 13.35 -8.87
CA SER A 174 9.23 13.65 -8.38
C SER A 174 8.54 12.40 -7.85
N PHE A 175 8.60 11.29 -8.56
CA PHE A 175 7.95 10.05 -8.14
C PHE A 175 8.64 9.40 -6.93
N GLU A 176 9.94 9.44 -6.84
CA GLU A 176 10.67 9.05 -5.63
C GLU A 176 10.21 9.85 -4.41
N ASN A 177 10.09 11.17 -4.55
CA ASN A 177 9.59 12.03 -3.49
C ASN A 177 8.14 11.70 -3.08
N TYR A 178 7.27 11.35 -4.03
CA TYR A 178 5.90 10.93 -3.75
C TYR A 178 5.88 9.61 -2.97
N ILE A 179 6.66 8.63 -3.40
CA ILE A 179 6.83 7.33 -2.71
C ILE A 179 7.32 7.53 -1.28
N ILE A 180 8.37 8.32 -1.10
CA ILE A 180 8.93 8.64 0.23
C ILE A 180 7.89 9.34 1.11
N TYR A 181 7.15 10.31 0.55
CA TYR A 181 6.12 11.02 1.29
C TYR A 181 5.01 10.09 1.77
N ILE A 182 4.49 9.22 0.89
CA ILE A 182 3.43 8.25 1.23
C ILE A 182 3.95 7.28 2.29
N ASN A 183 5.12 6.68 2.09
CA ASN A 183 5.72 5.75 3.05
C ASN A 183 5.87 6.39 4.44
N ASN A 184 6.33 7.64 4.50
CA ASN A 184 6.47 8.37 5.75
C ASN A 184 5.14 8.70 6.43
N LYS A 185 4.03 8.74 5.71
CA LYS A 185 2.69 8.98 6.28
C LYS A 185 2.00 7.70 6.73
N VAL A 186 2.25 6.60 6.01
CA VAL A 186 1.56 5.32 6.23
C VAL A 186 2.25 4.45 7.28
N PHE A 187 3.59 4.44 7.29
CA PHE A 187 4.38 3.48 8.08
C PHE A 187 5.12 4.11 9.29
N LYS A 188 4.71 5.30 9.68
CA LYS A 188 5.19 5.92 10.93
C LYS A 188 4.50 5.37 12.15
#